data_02676eb91ca937ba3faea3527cd6f2a4
#
_entry.id   02676eb91ca937ba3faea3527cd6f2a4
#
_cell.length_a   1.000
_cell.length_b   1.000
_cell.length_c   1.000
_cell.angle_alpha   90.00
_cell.angle_beta   90.00
_cell.angle_gamma   90.00
#
_symmetry.space_group_name_H-M   'P 1'
#
loop_
_entity.id
_entity.type
_entity.pdbx_description
1 polymer ?
#
loop_
_entity_poly.entity_id
_entity_poly.type
_entity_poly.pdbx_seq_one_letter_code
_entity_poly.pdbx_strand_id
1 'polypeptide(L)'
;MKIEKLSEGIWVPSTDTQIEQWREKGHPYMQDTCLDKFLEWCKIQNKKFNLIVDVGAWCGTWTLSMQQYAKNIYCYEPNKLHYECLSRNLSTHSHVRLYNQAVGNEDGFVKLTEESSTQNTRVLLEKGEIKINKLDSLELQGVDFIKIDVEGLEMDVLKGAGKTLEGVEYLMIELNGNSEKYGSSKKDIKEHLKSLGFKVLIKIWPDIVYYKV
;
A
#
# COMPACT_ATOMS: atom_id res chain seq x y z
N MET A 1 -21.07 6.62 6.05
CA MET A 1 -20.26 5.59 6.72
C MET A 1 -19.63 6.21 7.95
N LYS A 2 -19.41 5.44 9.01
CA LYS A 2 -18.84 5.92 10.27
C LYS A 2 -17.46 5.29 10.47
N ILE A 3 -16.63 5.95 11.25
CA ILE A 3 -15.36 5.40 11.73
C ILE A 3 -15.51 5.09 13.22
N GLU A 4 -14.76 4.15 13.70
CA GLU A 4 -14.71 3.76 15.11
C GLU A 4 -13.26 3.54 15.56
N LYS A 5 -13.05 3.58 16.86
CA LYS A 5 -11.75 3.27 17.45
C LYS A 5 -11.82 1.90 18.12
N LEU A 6 -10.96 0.99 17.69
CA LEU A 6 -10.83 -0.34 18.29
C LEU A 6 -10.18 -0.28 19.68
N SER A 7 -10.29 -1.36 20.45
CA SER A 7 -9.67 -1.51 21.78
C SER A 7 -8.16 -1.30 21.77
N GLU A 8 -7.50 -1.66 20.67
CA GLU A 8 -6.07 -1.49 20.43
C GLU A 8 -5.68 -0.04 20.10
N GLY A 9 -6.65 0.86 20.04
CA GLY A 9 -6.44 2.27 19.80
C GLY A 9 -6.43 2.69 18.33
N ILE A 10 -6.68 1.77 17.39
CA ILE A 10 -6.66 2.00 15.93
C ILE A 10 -8.04 2.47 15.45
N TRP A 11 -8.07 3.53 14.65
CA TRP A 11 -9.26 4.01 13.97
C TRP A 11 -9.48 3.23 12.67
N VAL A 12 -10.71 2.77 12.43
CA VAL A 12 -11.11 1.97 11.27
C VAL A 12 -12.51 2.36 10.81
N PRO A 13 -12.90 2.06 9.54
CA PRO A 13 -14.28 2.15 9.11
C PRO A 13 -15.14 1.11 9.85
N SER A 14 -16.28 1.52 10.39
CA SER A 14 -17.14 0.63 11.19
C SER A 14 -17.86 -0.46 10.39
N THR A 15 -17.80 -0.40 9.07
CA THR A 15 -18.52 -1.28 8.13
C THR A 15 -17.62 -2.22 7.34
N ASP A 16 -16.31 -2.21 7.58
CA ASP A 16 -15.40 -3.12 6.89
C ASP A 16 -15.47 -4.54 7.45
N THR A 17 -15.69 -5.51 6.57
CA THR A 17 -15.79 -6.93 6.93
C THR A 17 -14.50 -7.48 7.53
N GLN A 18 -13.35 -6.91 7.22
CA GLN A 18 -12.08 -7.25 7.85
C GLN A 18 -12.07 -6.94 9.34
N ILE A 19 -12.74 -5.86 9.76
CA ILE A 19 -12.87 -5.49 11.17
C ILE A 19 -13.69 -6.53 11.95
N GLU A 20 -14.74 -7.07 11.34
CA GLU A 20 -15.51 -8.16 11.95
C GLU A 20 -14.64 -9.40 12.16
N GLN A 21 -13.84 -9.78 11.15
CA GLN A 21 -12.89 -10.90 11.28
C GLN A 21 -11.82 -10.65 12.37
N TRP A 22 -11.36 -9.43 12.54
CA TRP A 22 -10.42 -9.07 13.61
C TRP A 22 -11.07 -9.18 14.99
N ARG A 23 -12.32 -8.72 15.14
CA ARG A 23 -13.10 -8.87 16.38
C ARG A 23 -13.29 -10.34 16.77
N GLU A 24 -13.62 -11.19 15.79
CA GLU A 24 -13.79 -12.63 16.02
C GLU A 24 -12.47 -13.30 16.43
N LYS A 25 -11.35 -12.88 15.89
CA LYS A 25 -10.02 -13.44 16.18
C LYS A 25 -9.32 -12.80 17.39
N GLY A 26 -9.89 -11.72 17.94
CA GLY A 26 -9.36 -11.02 19.12
C GLY A 26 -8.10 -10.20 18.92
N HIS A 27 -7.69 -9.94 17.68
CA HIS A 27 -6.53 -9.08 17.35
C HIS A 27 -6.66 -8.48 15.94
N PRO A 28 -6.13 -7.24 15.71
CA PRO A 28 -6.21 -6.54 14.43
C PRO A 28 -5.20 -7.00 13.38
N TYR A 29 -4.39 -8.01 13.67
CA TYR A 29 -3.36 -8.51 12.77
C TYR A 29 -3.44 -10.02 12.66
N MET A 30 -3.31 -10.54 11.43
CA MET A 30 -3.06 -11.96 11.23
C MET A 30 -1.61 -12.27 11.64
N GLN A 31 -1.40 -13.33 12.41
CA GLN A 31 -0.06 -13.83 12.71
C GLN A 31 0.54 -14.53 11.50
N ASP A 32 1.87 -14.57 11.43
CA ASP A 32 2.64 -15.21 10.36
C ASP A 32 2.39 -14.62 8.95
N THR A 33 2.11 -13.33 8.87
CA THR A 33 1.94 -12.62 7.59
C THR A 33 3.29 -12.38 6.89
N CYS A 34 3.22 -12.00 5.62
CA CYS A 34 4.40 -11.56 4.87
C CYS A 34 5.07 -10.35 5.53
N LEU A 35 4.27 -9.45 6.10
CA LEU A 35 4.76 -8.29 6.85
C LEU A 35 5.53 -8.73 8.10
N ASP A 36 5.02 -9.68 8.90
CA ASP A 36 5.70 -10.16 10.11
C ASP A 36 7.08 -10.73 9.79
N LYS A 37 7.17 -11.56 8.75
CA LYS A 37 8.45 -12.12 8.30
C LYS A 37 9.40 -11.05 7.78
N PHE A 38 8.87 -10.01 7.13
CA PHE A 38 9.69 -8.90 6.66
C PHE A 38 10.18 -8.02 7.82
N LEU A 39 9.35 -7.77 8.83
CA LEU A 39 9.76 -7.06 10.06
C LEU A 39 10.85 -7.82 10.82
N GLU A 40 10.72 -9.15 10.94
CA GLU A 40 11.74 -10.01 11.51
C GLU A 40 13.05 -9.92 10.72
N TRP A 41 12.98 -9.99 9.40
CA TRP A 41 14.12 -9.83 8.52
C TRP A 41 14.76 -8.43 8.68
N CYS A 42 13.99 -7.35 8.69
CA CYS A 42 14.47 -5.99 8.90
C CYS A 42 15.22 -5.87 10.25
N LYS A 43 14.69 -6.50 11.30
CA LYS A 43 15.31 -6.52 12.62
C LYS A 43 16.65 -7.25 12.60
N ILE A 44 16.72 -8.46 12.02
CA ILE A 44 17.93 -9.27 11.91
C ILE A 44 19.01 -8.56 11.10
N GLN A 45 18.63 -7.94 9.98
CA GLN A 45 19.54 -7.23 9.08
C GLN A 45 19.89 -5.80 9.56
N ASN A 46 19.30 -5.36 10.67
CA ASN A 46 19.36 -3.95 11.12
C ASN A 46 19.03 -2.96 9.99
N LYS A 47 18.05 -3.33 9.13
CA LYS A 47 17.70 -2.56 7.94
C LYS A 47 16.95 -1.29 8.33
N LYS A 48 17.31 -0.18 7.68
CA LYS A 48 16.60 1.09 7.74
C LYS A 48 16.43 1.63 6.32
N PHE A 49 15.30 2.30 6.10
CA PHE A 49 14.92 2.90 4.83
C PHE A 49 15.00 4.43 4.94
N ASN A 50 15.42 5.09 3.87
CA ASN A 50 15.41 6.55 3.83
C ASN A 50 14.00 7.08 3.54
N LEU A 51 13.35 6.56 2.50
CA LEU A 51 11.97 6.89 2.17
C LEU A 51 11.21 5.63 1.74
N ILE A 52 10.15 5.33 2.49
CA ILE A 52 9.14 4.34 2.12
C ILE A 52 7.97 5.05 1.46
N VAL A 53 7.45 4.49 0.38
CA VAL A 53 6.19 4.90 -0.25
C VAL A 53 5.16 3.79 -0.06
N ASP A 54 4.09 4.08 0.68
CA ASP A 54 2.96 3.17 0.93
C ASP A 54 1.80 3.54 0.01
N VAL A 55 1.60 2.78 -1.06
CA VAL A 55 0.55 2.98 -2.05
C VAL A 55 -0.62 2.05 -1.75
N GLY A 56 -1.78 2.64 -1.44
CA GLY A 56 -2.93 1.94 -0.87
C GLY A 56 -2.75 1.73 0.63
N ALA A 57 -2.58 2.84 1.36
CA ALA A 57 -2.24 2.79 2.78
C ALA A 57 -3.41 2.38 3.69
N TRP A 58 -4.65 2.37 3.16
CA TRP A 58 -5.86 2.08 3.91
C TRP A 58 -5.92 2.89 5.23
N CYS A 59 -6.09 2.24 6.37
CA CYS A 59 -6.10 2.89 7.68
C CYS A 59 -4.70 3.06 8.30
N GLY A 60 -3.63 2.72 7.58
CA GLY A 60 -2.24 2.91 8.02
C GLY A 60 -1.68 1.81 8.91
N THR A 61 -2.31 0.66 9.00
CA THR A 61 -1.87 -0.45 9.87
C THR A 61 -0.49 -0.98 9.45
N TRP A 62 -0.25 -1.11 8.13
CA TRP A 62 1.06 -1.49 7.60
C TRP A 62 2.12 -0.42 7.93
N THR A 63 1.80 0.85 7.68
CA THR A 63 2.71 1.97 8.00
C THR A 63 3.05 2.04 9.49
N LEU A 64 2.08 1.83 10.40
CA LEU A 64 2.32 1.76 11.85
C LEU A 64 3.36 0.70 12.22
N SER A 65 3.35 -0.44 11.57
CA SER A 65 4.33 -1.51 11.80
C SER A 65 5.72 -1.15 11.24
N MET A 66 5.77 -0.50 10.07
CA MET A 66 7.02 -0.19 9.37
C MET A 66 7.69 1.13 9.80
N GLN A 67 6.97 2.03 10.49
CA GLN A 67 7.42 3.39 10.76
C GLN A 67 8.75 3.47 11.54
N GLN A 68 9.03 2.49 12.37
CA GLN A 68 10.30 2.42 13.13
C GLN A 68 11.52 2.09 12.23
N TYR A 69 11.29 1.59 11.02
CA TYR A 69 12.34 1.20 10.06
C TYR A 69 12.62 2.26 8.99
N ALA A 70 11.93 3.40 9.01
CA ALA A 70 12.06 4.44 7.99
C ALA A 70 12.39 5.82 8.60
N LYS A 71 13.15 6.64 7.88
CA LYS A 71 13.32 8.07 8.19
C LYS A 71 12.08 8.86 7.79
N ASN A 72 11.48 8.51 6.65
CA ASN A 72 10.26 9.13 6.14
C ASN A 72 9.36 8.06 5.52
N ILE A 73 8.04 8.25 5.63
CA ILE A 73 7.04 7.44 4.92
C ILE A 73 6.03 8.37 4.27
N TYR A 74 5.73 8.12 2.99
CA TYR A 74 4.70 8.83 2.26
C TYR A 74 3.57 7.86 1.91
N CYS A 75 2.38 8.12 2.46
CA CYS A 75 1.20 7.27 2.33
C CYS A 75 0.21 7.87 1.33
N TYR A 76 -0.26 7.07 0.40
CA TYR A 76 -1.26 7.44 -0.60
C TYR A 76 -2.50 6.58 -0.41
N GLU A 77 -3.63 7.23 -0.13
CA GLU A 77 -4.92 6.56 0.09
C GLU A 77 -6.04 7.41 -0.53
N PRO A 78 -6.68 6.92 -1.62
CA PRO A 78 -7.71 7.69 -2.32
C PRO A 78 -9.07 7.74 -1.60
N ASN A 79 -9.45 6.70 -0.84
CA ASN A 79 -10.74 6.66 -0.16
C ASN A 79 -10.75 7.63 1.04
N LYS A 80 -11.67 8.59 1.03
CA LYS A 80 -11.76 9.64 2.07
C LYS A 80 -11.97 9.08 3.48
N LEU A 81 -12.73 7.99 3.61
CA LEU A 81 -13.00 7.39 4.91
C LEU A 81 -11.77 6.68 5.47
N HIS A 82 -11.06 5.93 4.61
CA HIS A 82 -9.78 5.32 4.96
C HIS A 82 -8.73 6.38 5.30
N TYR A 83 -8.65 7.43 4.49
CA TYR A 83 -7.75 8.55 4.73
C TYR A 83 -8.03 9.26 6.06
N GLU A 84 -9.30 9.39 6.48
CA GLU A 84 -9.63 9.92 7.80
C GLU A 84 -9.11 9.02 8.92
N CYS A 85 -9.27 7.70 8.80
CA CYS A 85 -8.71 6.73 9.74
C CYS A 85 -7.18 6.79 9.75
N LEU A 86 -6.56 6.75 8.57
CA LEU A 86 -5.12 6.90 8.37
C LEU A 86 -4.56 8.15 9.06
N SER A 87 -5.23 9.29 8.87
CA SER A 87 -4.82 10.57 9.46
C SER A 87 -4.88 10.55 10.99
N ARG A 88 -5.89 9.92 11.57
CA ARG A 88 -6.03 9.78 13.03
C ARG A 88 -4.97 8.84 13.60
N ASN A 89 -4.74 7.71 12.92
CA ASN A 89 -3.79 6.69 13.37
C ASN A 89 -2.35 7.18 13.35
N LEU A 90 -2.00 8.03 12.38
CA LEU A 90 -0.63 8.50 12.17
C LEU A 90 -0.40 9.96 12.60
N SER A 91 -1.36 10.59 13.26
CA SER A 91 -1.32 12.01 13.66
C SER A 91 -0.10 12.41 14.51
N THR A 92 0.48 11.49 15.24
CA THR A 92 1.65 11.73 16.13
C THR A 92 3.00 11.39 15.47
N HIS A 93 3.00 10.91 14.22
CA HIS A 93 4.19 10.45 13.52
C HIS A 93 4.70 11.52 12.54
N SER A 94 5.48 12.47 13.00
CA SER A 94 5.92 13.66 12.25
C SER A 94 6.75 13.35 10.99
N HIS A 95 7.32 12.15 10.88
CA HIS A 95 8.07 11.67 9.69
C HIS A 95 7.18 10.98 8.66
N VAL A 96 5.86 10.89 8.90
CA VAL A 96 4.88 10.31 7.97
C VAL A 96 4.10 11.43 7.31
N ARG A 97 4.02 11.41 5.98
CA ARG A 97 3.20 12.34 5.17
C ARG A 97 2.06 11.58 4.51
N LEU A 98 0.88 12.19 4.53
CA LEU A 98 -0.35 11.56 4.08
C LEU A 98 -0.95 12.33 2.90
N TYR A 99 -1.37 11.61 1.86
CA TYR A 99 -1.93 12.16 0.64
C TYR A 99 -3.24 11.46 0.30
N ASN A 100 -4.36 12.23 0.26
CA ASN A 100 -5.65 11.70 -0.15
C ASN A 100 -5.74 11.71 -1.69
N GLN A 101 -5.05 10.78 -2.31
CA GLN A 101 -5.02 10.60 -3.76
C GLN A 101 -4.65 9.17 -4.14
N ALA A 102 -5.02 8.77 -5.36
CA ALA A 102 -4.59 7.52 -5.97
C ALA A 102 -3.20 7.65 -6.61
N VAL A 103 -2.59 6.49 -6.85
CA VAL A 103 -1.37 6.36 -7.67
C VAL A 103 -1.67 5.37 -8.79
N GLY A 104 -1.20 5.67 -10.00
CA GLY A 104 -1.41 4.86 -11.19
C GLY A 104 -0.49 5.21 -12.33
N ASN A 105 -0.93 4.98 -13.58
CA ASN A 105 -0.12 5.19 -14.79
C ASN A 105 -0.38 6.53 -15.50
N GLU A 106 -1.21 7.39 -14.94
CA GLU A 106 -1.52 8.71 -15.52
C GLU A 106 -1.76 9.75 -14.42
N ASP A 107 -1.63 11.02 -14.80
CA ASP A 107 -1.97 12.15 -13.96
C ASP A 107 -3.35 12.67 -14.33
N GLY A 108 -4.22 12.90 -13.32
CA GLY A 108 -5.56 13.36 -13.57
C GLY A 108 -6.51 13.18 -12.41
N PHE A 109 -7.76 12.85 -12.74
CA PHE A 109 -8.84 12.64 -11.78
C PHE A 109 -9.64 11.40 -12.15
N VAL A 110 -9.93 10.55 -11.17
CA VAL A 110 -10.62 9.26 -11.30
C VAL A 110 -11.77 9.16 -10.31
N LYS A 111 -12.59 8.12 -10.47
CA LYS A 111 -13.61 7.73 -9.49
C LYS A 111 -13.13 6.54 -8.65
N LEU A 112 -13.82 6.33 -7.55
CA LEU A 112 -13.73 5.07 -6.79
C LEU A 112 -15.05 4.29 -6.98
N THR A 113 -14.96 2.95 -6.88
CA THR A 113 -16.16 2.10 -6.81
C THR A 113 -16.96 2.44 -5.56
N GLU A 114 -18.29 2.34 -5.66
CA GLU A 114 -19.18 2.38 -4.49
C GLU A 114 -19.36 0.95 -4.00
N GLU A 115 -18.70 0.60 -2.90
CA GLU A 115 -18.77 -0.74 -2.30
C GLU A 115 -19.44 -0.68 -0.93
N SER A 116 -20.16 -1.72 -0.56
CA SER A 116 -20.78 -1.85 0.77
C SER A 116 -19.73 -2.03 1.88
N SER A 117 -18.62 -2.70 1.55
CA SER A 117 -17.42 -2.76 2.37
C SER A 117 -16.32 -1.97 1.70
N THR A 118 -15.75 -0.98 2.40
CA THR A 118 -14.79 -0.06 1.83
C THR A 118 -13.43 -0.69 1.55
N GLN A 119 -13.10 -1.82 2.19
CA GLN A 119 -11.86 -2.55 1.93
C GLN A 119 -11.69 -3.01 0.47
N ASN A 120 -12.81 -3.22 -0.26
CA ASN A 120 -12.80 -3.60 -1.67
C ASN A 120 -12.89 -2.39 -2.61
N THR A 121 -12.74 -1.18 -2.08
CA THR A 121 -12.80 0.04 -2.90
C THR A 121 -11.67 0.04 -3.92
N ARG A 122 -12.04 0.20 -5.18
CA ARG A 122 -11.12 0.23 -6.32
C ARG A 122 -11.21 1.54 -7.07
N VAL A 123 -10.12 1.92 -7.71
CA VAL A 123 -10.09 3.06 -8.63
C VAL A 123 -10.76 2.65 -9.95
N LEU A 124 -11.68 3.47 -10.43
CA LEU A 124 -12.23 3.39 -11.78
C LEU A 124 -11.51 4.42 -12.66
N LEU A 125 -10.93 3.97 -13.77
CA LEU A 125 -10.25 4.84 -14.74
C LEU A 125 -11.27 5.68 -15.55
N GLU A 126 -12.22 6.26 -14.85
CA GLU A 126 -13.23 7.18 -15.37
C GLU A 126 -13.06 8.55 -14.73
N LYS A 127 -13.44 9.61 -15.45
CA LYS A 127 -13.36 10.98 -14.93
C LYS A 127 -14.15 11.13 -13.63
N GLY A 128 -13.48 11.59 -12.57
CA GLY A 128 -14.02 11.74 -11.22
C GLY A 128 -13.42 12.90 -10.45
N GLU A 129 -13.45 12.82 -9.12
CA GLU A 129 -12.99 13.88 -8.23
C GLU A 129 -11.72 13.48 -7.44
N ILE A 130 -11.33 12.21 -7.50
CA ILE A 130 -10.16 11.73 -6.79
C ILE A 130 -8.92 11.96 -7.64
N LYS A 131 -7.98 12.70 -7.11
CA LYS A 131 -6.71 12.94 -7.80
C LYS A 131 -5.94 11.63 -7.96
N ILE A 132 -5.38 11.40 -9.15
CA ILE A 132 -4.44 10.31 -9.43
C ILE A 132 -3.14 10.89 -9.99
N ASN A 133 -2.01 10.33 -9.59
CA ASN A 133 -0.71 10.72 -10.13
C ASN A 133 0.15 9.47 -10.41
N LYS A 134 1.07 9.61 -11.37
CA LYS A 134 2.21 8.71 -11.49
C LYS A 134 3.19 8.99 -10.35
N LEU A 135 3.85 7.97 -9.81
CA LEU A 135 4.93 8.20 -8.85
C LEU A 135 6.07 9.04 -9.48
N ASP A 136 6.36 8.81 -10.76
CA ASP A 136 7.37 9.57 -11.48
C ASP A 136 7.09 11.07 -11.57
N SER A 137 5.79 11.47 -11.62
CA SER A 137 5.36 12.87 -11.64
C SER A 137 5.49 13.56 -10.28
N LEU A 138 5.65 12.80 -9.20
CA LEU A 138 5.80 13.34 -7.84
C LEU A 138 7.26 13.69 -7.51
N GLU A 139 8.20 13.36 -8.40
CA GLU A 139 9.64 13.68 -8.29
C GLU A 139 10.25 13.32 -6.92
N LEU A 140 9.83 12.20 -6.35
CA LEU A 140 10.26 11.73 -5.04
C LEU A 140 11.76 11.36 -5.07
N GLN A 141 12.50 11.84 -4.09
CA GLN A 141 13.94 11.59 -3.99
C GLN A 141 14.26 10.58 -2.89
N GLY A 142 15.14 9.63 -3.20
CA GLY A 142 15.66 8.66 -2.22
C GLY A 142 14.62 7.63 -1.77
N VAL A 143 13.69 7.28 -2.66
CA VAL A 143 12.76 6.16 -2.43
C VAL A 143 13.56 4.87 -2.54
N ASP A 144 13.63 4.11 -1.47
CA ASP A 144 14.31 2.83 -1.41
C ASP A 144 13.38 1.64 -1.11
N PHE A 145 12.13 1.93 -0.71
CA PHE A 145 11.10 0.91 -0.56
C PHE A 145 9.72 1.42 -1.03
N ILE A 146 9.00 0.59 -1.79
CA ILE A 146 7.59 0.83 -2.17
C ILE A 146 6.74 -0.37 -1.73
N LYS A 147 5.61 -0.09 -1.03
CA LYS A 147 4.52 -1.05 -0.84
C LYS A 147 3.41 -0.72 -1.84
N ILE A 148 2.85 -1.72 -2.51
CA ILE A 148 1.74 -1.59 -3.46
C ILE A 148 0.62 -2.56 -3.08
N ASP A 149 -0.54 -2.00 -2.78
CA ASP A 149 -1.74 -2.75 -2.43
C ASP A 149 -2.96 -1.88 -2.80
N VAL A 150 -3.38 -1.96 -4.05
CA VAL A 150 -4.30 -1.02 -4.69
C VAL A 150 -5.51 -1.70 -5.34
N GLU A 151 -5.78 -2.94 -4.93
CA GLU A 151 -6.98 -3.69 -5.30
C GLU A 151 -7.18 -3.82 -6.83
N GLY A 152 -6.07 -3.98 -7.57
CA GLY A 152 -6.07 -4.32 -8.98
C GLY A 152 -5.24 -3.41 -9.88
N LEU A 153 -4.88 -2.21 -9.48
CA LEU A 153 -4.07 -1.29 -10.29
C LEU A 153 -2.55 -1.48 -10.12
N GLU A 154 -2.09 -2.62 -9.59
CA GLU A 154 -0.67 -2.86 -9.29
C GLU A 154 0.23 -2.64 -10.51
N MET A 155 -0.19 -3.13 -11.69
CA MET A 155 0.57 -2.94 -12.94
C MET A 155 0.62 -1.47 -13.36
N ASP A 156 -0.48 -0.72 -13.17
CA ASP A 156 -0.52 0.70 -13.50
C ASP A 156 0.37 1.51 -12.56
N VAL A 157 0.39 1.20 -11.27
CA VAL A 157 1.35 1.80 -10.32
C VAL A 157 2.78 1.54 -10.76
N LEU A 158 3.13 0.29 -11.12
CA LEU A 158 4.46 -0.07 -11.59
C LEU A 158 4.86 0.68 -12.87
N LYS A 159 3.94 0.79 -13.84
CA LYS A 159 4.18 1.54 -15.09
C LYS A 159 4.37 3.04 -14.84
N GLY A 160 3.61 3.62 -13.90
CA GLY A 160 3.72 5.03 -13.51
C GLY A 160 4.90 5.34 -12.60
N ALA A 161 5.68 4.34 -12.21
CA ALA A 161 6.83 4.43 -11.31
C ALA A 161 8.17 4.07 -11.99
N GLY A 162 8.23 4.06 -13.32
CA GLY A 162 9.39 3.53 -14.05
C GLY A 162 10.72 4.14 -13.62
N LYS A 163 10.82 5.47 -13.55
CA LYS A 163 12.01 6.19 -13.06
C LYS A 163 12.23 6.01 -11.56
N THR A 164 11.15 6.08 -10.78
CA THR A 164 11.21 5.91 -9.33
C THR A 164 11.75 4.53 -8.97
N LEU A 165 11.34 3.48 -9.69
CA LEU A 165 11.78 2.09 -9.50
C LEU A 165 13.27 1.87 -9.80
N GLU A 166 13.95 2.77 -10.52
CA GLU A 166 15.41 2.66 -10.74
C GLU A 166 16.18 2.70 -9.42
N GLY A 167 15.75 3.56 -8.48
CA GLY A 167 16.37 3.73 -7.17
C GLY A 167 15.82 2.81 -6.05
N VAL A 168 14.74 2.07 -6.32
CA VAL A 168 14.08 1.23 -5.33
C VAL A 168 14.82 -0.08 -5.14
N GLU A 169 15.23 -0.35 -3.91
CA GLU A 169 15.88 -1.62 -3.52
C GLU A 169 14.88 -2.70 -3.12
N TYR A 170 13.75 -2.32 -2.50
CA TYR A 170 12.75 -3.26 -1.97
C TYR A 170 11.34 -2.87 -2.44
N LEU A 171 10.52 -3.89 -2.69
CA LEU A 171 9.14 -3.71 -3.09
C LEU A 171 8.28 -4.81 -2.45
N MET A 172 7.21 -4.41 -1.75
CA MET A 172 6.18 -5.34 -1.30
C MET A 172 4.92 -5.12 -2.13
N ILE A 173 4.31 -6.19 -2.62
CA ILE A 173 3.12 -6.11 -3.47
C ILE A 173 2.13 -7.20 -3.11
N GLU A 174 0.85 -6.82 -3.00
CA GLU A 174 -0.24 -7.76 -2.90
C GLU A 174 -0.71 -8.20 -4.31
N LEU A 175 -0.85 -9.51 -4.52
CA LEU A 175 -1.29 -10.09 -5.79
C LEU A 175 -2.53 -10.98 -5.59
N ASN A 176 -3.62 -10.38 -5.14
CA ASN A 176 -4.89 -11.09 -4.89
C ASN A 176 -5.64 -11.55 -6.17
N GLY A 177 -5.29 -11.01 -7.36
CA GLY A 177 -5.89 -11.33 -8.66
C GLY A 177 -6.89 -10.30 -9.16
N ASN A 178 -7.14 -9.22 -8.42
CA ASN A 178 -8.00 -8.14 -8.87
C ASN A 178 -7.46 -7.43 -10.11
N SER A 179 -6.15 -7.49 -10.36
CA SER A 179 -5.47 -6.91 -11.54
C SER A 179 -5.98 -7.46 -12.88
N GLU A 180 -6.57 -8.66 -12.90
CA GLU A 180 -7.17 -9.23 -14.10
C GLU A 180 -8.36 -8.37 -14.61
N LYS A 181 -9.06 -7.67 -13.73
CA LYS A 181 -10.14 -6.73 -14.06
C LYS A 181 -9.63 -5.49 -14.84
N TYR A 182 -8.34 -5.21 -14.74
CA TYR A 182 -7.64 -4.11 -15.42
C TYR A 182 -6.70 -4.60 -16.53
N GLY A 183 -6.88 -5.85 -16.98
CA GLY A 183 -6.15 -6.42 -18.11
C GLY A 183 -4.73 -6.88 -17.81
N SER A 184 -4.36 -7.05 -16.54
CA SER A 184 -3.03 -7.54 -16.17
C SER A 184 -3.13 -8.77 -15.26
N SER A 185 -2.45 -9.84 -15.63
CA SER A 185 -2.40 -11.04 -14.79
C SER A 185 -1.28 -10.95 -13.74
N LYS A 186 -1.40 -11.76 -12.69
CA LYS A 186 -0.30 -11.96 -11.70
C LYS A 186 1.02 -12.39 -12.38
N LYS A 187 0.94 -13.10 -13.50
CA LYS A 187 2.11 -13.51 -14.27
C LYS A 187 2.77 -12.29 -14.92
N ASP A 188 1.99 -11.42 -15.57
CA ASP A 188 2.51 -10.21 -16.22
C ASP A 188 3.22 -9.31 -15.21
N ILE A 189 2.64 -9.12 -14.01
CA ILE A 189 3.25 -8.31 -12.94
C ILE A 189 4.60 -8.92 -12.51
N LYS A 190 4.65 -10.24 -12.29
CA LYS A 190 5.89 -10.94 -11.91
C LYS A 190 6.97 -10.86 -13.01
N GLU A 191 6.58 -11.02 -14.26
CA GLU A 191 7.49 -10.91 -15.41
C GLU A 191 8.01 -9.46 -15.55
N HIS A 192 7.15 -8.47 -15.33
CA HIS A 192 7.55 -7.07 -15.33
C HIS A 192 8.57 -6.78 -14.22
N LEU A 193 8.29 -7.17 -12.97
CA LEU A 193 9.23 -7.01 -11.85
C LEU A 193 10.56 -7.72 -12.09
N LYS A 194 10.52 -8.92 -12.66
CA LYS A 194 11.72 -9.68 -13.05
C LYS A 194 12.53 -8.93 -14.11
N SER A 195 11.88 -8.32 -15.11
CA SER A 195 12.56 -7.54 -16.16
C SER A 195 13.25 -6.29 -15.61
N LEU A 196 12.76 -5.74 -14.49
CA LEU A 196 13.36 -4.63 -13.75
C LEU A 196 14.48 -5.08 -12.79
N GLY A 197 14.82 -6.37 -12.74
CA GLY A 197 15.88 -6.91 -11.90
C GLY A 197 15.45 -7.34 -10.49
N PHE A 198 14.17 -7.26 -10.17
CA PHE A 198 13.67 -7.68 -8.86
C PHE A 198 13.66 -9.21 -8.70
N LYS A 199 14.06 -9.67 -7.51
CA LYS A 199 14.07 -11.07 -7.08
C LYS A 199 13.19 -11.23 -5.85
N VAL A 200 12.57 -12.39 -5.68
CA VAL A 200 11.73 -12.68 -4.51
C VAL A 200 12.62 -12.83 -3.27
N LEU A 201 12.31 -12.08 -2.21
CA LEU A 201 12.91 -12.20 -0.89
C LEU A 201 12.01 -13.05 0.03
N ILE A 202 10.74 -12.68 0.17
CA ILE A 202 9.74 -13.37 0.99
C ILE A 202 8.47 -13.51 0.19
N LYS A 203 7.79 -14.65 0.32
CA LYS A 203 6.50 -14.89 -0.32
C LYS A 203 5.58 -15.63 0.64
N ILE A 204 4.57 -14.93 1.12
CA ILE A 204 3.42 -15.49 1.85
C ILE A 204 2.17 -14.92 1.20
N TRP A 205 1.47 -15.76 0.49
CA TRP A 205 0.32 -15.38 -0.32
C TRP A 205 -0.77 -14.65 0.49
N PRO A 206 -1.34 -13.54 -0.03
CA PRO A 206 -1.18 -12.95 -1.38
C PRO A 206 0.04 -12.03 -1.54
N ASP A 207 0.79 -11.73 -0.49
CA ASP A 207 1.89 -10.77 -0.47
C ASP A 207 3.22 -11.37 -0.90
N ILE A 208 4.00 -10.54 -1.58
CA ILE A 208 5.38 -10.89 -1.97
C ILE A 208 6.29 -9.69 -1.73
N VAL A 209 7.38 -9.90 -1.00
CA VAL A 209 8.48 -8.94 -0.91
C VAL A 209 9.54 -9.29 -1.95
N TYR A 210 9.91 -8.31 -2.73
CA TYR A 210 10.99 -8.36 -3.70
C TYR A 210 12.17 -7.50 -3.25
N TYR A 211 13.36 -7.81 -3.76
CA TYR A 211 14.56 -6.99 -3.61
C TYR A 211 15.31 -6.89 -4.94
N LYS A 212 16.07 -5.82 -5.10
CA LYS A 212 16.96 -5.57 -6.23
C LYS A 212 18.33 -5.15 -5.69
N VAL A 213 19.40 -5.60 -6.32
CA VAL A 213 20.80 -5.27 -6.00
C VAL A 213 21.34 -4.33 -7.07
#